data_32a7695c6e1c900a3af9908d06a6d586
#
_entry.id   32a7695c6e1c900a3af9908d06a6d586
#
_cell.length_a   1.000
_cell.length_b   1.000
_cell.length_c   1.000
_cell.angle_alpha   90.00
_cell.angle_beta   90.00
_cell.angle_gamma   90.00
#
_symmetry.space_group_name_H-M   'P 1'
#
loop_
_entity.id
_entity.type
_entity.pdbx_description
1 polymer ?
#
loop_
_entity_poly.entity_id
_entity_poly.type
_entity_poly.pdbx_seq_one_letter_code
_entity_poly.pdbx_strand_id
1 'polypeptide(L)'
;MKKNICILLLALLPCAAYAQSSSPSEDGKVIDKEKMEKKDYMPEIHGTIRAKYEYQTGMGAGRFEVRNARVSITGNVLPKVAYKAEIDLSDEGSIKMLDAYARLFPWKDFTITAGQMRVPFTIDAHRSPHQQYFANRSFIAKQVGNVRDVGLTLGYTLPTQMPVILEGGLYNGTGLTNQKVWHKEVNYSAKAQLFPIDGLNLTLSVQGIQPEEIWMHSYDFGTYFETDRFH
;
A
#
# COMPACT_ATOMS: atom_id res chain seq x y z
N MET A 1 15.15 33.78 -1.69
CA MET A 1 14.73 32.36 -1.67
C MET A 1 15.85 31.55 -1.05
N LYS A 2 15.74 31.20 0.22
CA LYS A 2 16.74 30.38 0.93
C LYS A 2 16.36 28.91 0.72
N LYS A 3 17.23 28.15 0.05
CA LYS A 3 17.09 26.71 -0.12
C LYS A 3 17.36 26.04 1.23
N ASN A 4 16.33 25.47 1.85
CA ASN A 4 16.51 24.61 3.03
C ASN A 4 17.03 23.26 2.55
N ILE A 5 18.29 23.00 2.81
CA ILE A 5 18.91 21.68 2.61
C ILE A 5 18.59 20.87 3.87
N CYS A 6 17.67 19.93 3.76
CA CYS A 6 17.45 18.91 4.77
C CYS A 6 18.53 17.84 4.62
N ILE A 7 19.53 17.84 5.49
CA ILE A 7 20.49 16.75 5.57
C ILE A 7 19.88 15.67 6.46
N LEU A 8 19.52 14.57 5.83
CA LEU A 8 19.04 13.37 6.48
C LEU A 8 20.25 12.56 6.95
N LEU A 9 20.51 12.51 8.23
CA LEU A 9 21.50 11.59 8.80
C LEU A 9 20.80 10.43 9.51
N LEU A 10 20.86 9.35 8.85
CA LEU A 10 21.19 7.95 9.11
C LEU A 10 20.67 7.31 10.40
N ALA A 11 19.83 6.34 10.15
CA ALA A 11 19.91 4.92 10.52
C ALA A 11 20.55 4.60 11.88
N LEU A 12 19.72 4.29 12.82
CA LEU A 12 20.11 3.41 13.92
C LEU A 12 19.45 2.06 13.72
N LEU A 13 20.33 1.09 13.53
CA LEU A 13 20.23 -0.36 13.68
C LEU A 13 18.80 -0.97 13.72
N PRO A 14 18.50 -1.88 12.82
CA PRO A 14 17.35 -2.75 12.98
C PRO A 14 17.63 -3.67 14.17
N CYS A 15 16.93 -3.48 15.28
CA CYS A 15 16.72 -4.58 16.20
C CYS A 15 15.76 -5.53 15.47
N ALA A 16 16.35 -6.36 14.62
CA ALA A 16 15.65 -7.44 13.97
C ALA A 16 15.43 -8.52 15.02
N ALA A 17 14.28 -8.48 15.68
CA ALA A 17 13.70 -9.72 16.14
C ALA A 17 13.29 -10.46 14.86
N TYR A 18 14.19 -11.34 14.42
CA TYR A 18 13.99 -12.24 13.30
C TYR A 18 12.93 -13.26 13.70
N ALA A 19 11.67 -12.94 13.50
CA ALA A 19 10.66 -13.95 13.25
C ALA A 19 10.68 -14.15 11.73
N GLN A 20 11.47 -15.13 11.28
CA GLN A 20 11.46 -15.60 9.92
C GLN A 20 10.09 -16.20 9.61
N SER A 21 9.20 -15.39 9.05
CA SER A 21 8.22 -15.87 8.10
C SER A 21 8.23 -14.87 6.95
N SER A 22 8.86 -15.29 5.88
CA SER A 22 8.86 -14.59 4.61
C SER A 22 7.45 -14.61 4.05
N SER A 23 6.64 -13.61 4.40
CA SER A 23 5.46 -13.33 3.61
C SER A 23 5.87 -12.43 2.44
N PRO A 24 5.59 -12.83 1.20
CA PRO A 24 5.82 -11.99 0.05
C PRO A 24 4.96 -10.73 0.16
N SER A 25 5.56 -9.59 -0.19
CA SER A 25 4.84 -8.33 -0.40
C SER A 25 3.63 -8.57 -1.29
N GLU A 26 2.48 -8.01 -0.92
CA GLU A 26 1.23 -8.09 -1.71
C GLU A 26 1.35 -7.42 -3.10
N ASP A 27 2.49 -6.84 -3.42
CA ASP A 27 2.76 -6.19 -4.68
C ASP A 27 3.43 -7.18 -5.64
N GLY A 28 2.60 -7.82 -6.47
CA GLY A 28 3.06 -8.42 -7.73
C GLY A 28 3.58 -9.86 -7.70
N LYS A 29 3.51 -10.61 -6.60
CA LYS A 29 3.75 -12.04 -6.67
C LYS A 29 2.49 -12.78 -7.11
N VAL A 30 2.63 -13.48 -8.22
CA VAL A 30 1.73 -14.58 -8.60
C VAL A 30 1.49 -15.44 -7.37
N ILE A 31 0.25 -15.50 -6.92
CA ILE A 31 -0.16 -16.29 -5.76
C ILE A 31 0.20 -17.73 -6.04
N ASP A 32 1.17 -18.26 -5.31
CA ASP A 32 1.67 -19.61 -5.50
C ASP A 32 0.58 -20.59 -5.16
N LYS A 33 0.16 -21.39 -6.14
CA LYS A 33 -1.01 -22.27 -6.06
C LYS A 33 -0.91 -23.34 -4.98
N GLU A 34 0.29 -23.75 -4.59
CA GLU A 34 0.50 -24.76 -3.56
C GLU A 34 0.17 -24.25 -2.14
N LYS A 35 0.21 -22.96 -1.89
CA LYS A 35 -0.16 -22.40 -0.58
C LYS A 35 -1.67 -22.32 -0.34
N MET A 36 -2.48 -22.41 -1.37
CA MET A 36 -3.95 -22.40 -1.21
C MET A 36 -4.54 -23.71 -0.67
N GLU A 37 -3.79 -24.81 -0.64
CA GLU A 37 -4.29 -26.11 -0.16
C GLU A 37 -4.18 -26.28 1.37
N LYS A 38 -3.31 -25.54 2.06
CA LYS A 38 -3.33 -25.51 3.52
C LYS A 38 -4.41 -24.56 4.00
N LYS A 39 -5.53 -25.12 4.43
CA LYS A 39 -6.61 -24.43 5.17
C LYS A 39 -6.12 -23.99 6.55
N ASP A 40 -5.21 -23.06 6.59
CA ASP A 40 -4.77 -22.45 7.84
C ASP A 40 -5.68 -21.24 8.12
N TYR A 41 -6.62 -21.44 9.05
CA TYR A 41 -7.53 -20.39 9.53
C TYR A 41 -6.91 -19.62 10.69
N MET A 42 -5.69 -19.93 11.10
CA MET A 42 -5.01 -19.14 12.12
C MET A 42 -4.62 -17.78 11.55
N PRO A 43 -4.97 -16.70 12.25
CA PRO A 43 -4.57 -15.37 11.83
C PRO A 43 -3.06 -15.19 11.96
N GLU A 44 -2.45 -14.59 10.96
CA GLU A 44 -1.06 -14.12 10.99
C GLU A 44 -1.02 -12.69 11.52
N ILE A 45 -0.13 -12.44 12.47
CA ILE A 45 0.06 -11.10 13.06
C ILE A 45 1.41 -10.57 12.60
N HIS A 46 1.40 -9.36 12.01
CA HIS A 46 2.60 -8.67 11.56
C HIS A 46 2.75 -7.32 12.27
N GLY A 47 3.98 -6.94 12.58
CA GLY A 47 4.30 -5.68 13.22
C GLY A 47 5.41 -4.93 12.47
N THR A 48 5.31 -3.60 12.39
CA THR A 48 6.35 -2.74 11.83
C THR A 48 6.54 -1.52 12.70
N ILE A 49 7.76 -1.35 13.24
CA ILE A 49 8.14 -0.16 13.99
C ILE A 49 9.28 0.54 13.25
N ARG A 50 9.12 1.84 13.01
CA ARG A 50 10.16 2.70 12.45
C ARG A 50 10.31 3.94 13.29
N ALA A 51 11.53 4.21 13.74
CA ALA A 51 11.90 5.47 14.37
C ALA A 51 12.80 6.27 13.42
N LYS A 52 12.80 7.59 13.54
CA LYS A 52 13.70 8.49 12.84
C LYS A 52 14.17 9.60 13.73
N TYR A 53 15.32 10.17 13.36
CA TYR A 53 15.80 11.44 13.87
C TYR A 53 15.84 12.44 12.72
N GLU A 54 15.35 13.63 12.93
CA GLU A 54 15.40 14.75 11.99
C GLU A 54 16.12 15.93 12.62
N TYR A 55 16.98 16.57 11.84
CA TYR A 55 17.63 17.81 12.24
C TYR A 55 17.35 18.90 11.21
N GLN A 56 16.83 20.02 11.68
CA GLN A 56 16.54 21.18 10.83
C GLN A 56 17.63 22.22 10.99
N THR A 57 18.49 22.32 10.00
CA THR A 57 19.68 23.22 10.01
C THR A 57 19.30 24.69 10.15
N GLY A 58 18.18 25.13 9.58
CA GLY A 58 17.72 26.52 9.66
C GLY A 58 17.26 26.95 11.05
N MET A 59 16.84 26.01 11.90
CA MET A 59 16.42 26.24 13.29
C MET A 59 17.46 25.77 14.31
N GLY A 60 18.50 25.04 13.89
CA GLY A 60 19.48 24.45 14.79
C GLY A 60 18.87 23.43 15.77
N ALA A 61 17.76 22.79 15.41
CA ALA A 61 17.00 21.91 16.30
C ALA A 61 16.80 20.53 15.69
N GLY A 62 16.80 19.50 16.56
CA GLY A 62 16.57 18.12 16.17
C GLY A 62 15.44 17.47 16.98
N ARG A 63 14.84 16.42 16.41
CA ARG A 63 13.81 15.63 17.09
C ARG A 63 13.89 14.15 16.75
N PHE A 64 13.54 13.32 17.72
CA PHE A 64 13.20 11.92 17.51
C PHE A 64 11.71 11.77 17.25
N GLU A 65 11.33 10.88 16.36
CA GLU A 65 9.94 10.61 16.03
C GLU A 65 9.75 9.10 15.78
N VAL A 66 8.67 8.54 16.32
CA VAL A 66 8.16 7.23 15.90
C VAL A 66 7.40 7.43 14.59
N ARG A 67 8.02 7.10 13.48
CA ARG A 67 7.47 7.35 12.15
C ARG A 67 6.34 6.42 11.78
N ASN A 68 6.43 5.15 12.21
CA ASN A 68 5.38 4.15 12.04
C ASN A 68 5.42 3.18 13.23
N ALA A 69 4.25 2.82 13.72
CA ALA A 69 4.04 1.75 14.69
C ALA A 69 2.79 0.98 14.27
N ARG A 70 2.94 0.02 13.35
CA ARG A 70 1.83 -0.68 12.71
C ARG A 70 1.69 -2.09 13.22
N VAL A 71 0.45 -2.51 13.39
CA VAL A 71 0.07 -3.90 13.63
C VAL A 71 -0.97 -4.28 12.59
N SER A 72 -0.78 -5.42 11.95
CA SER A 72 -1.77 -5.97 11.02
C SER A 72 -2.06 -7.43 11.34
N ILE A 73 -3.29 -7.82 11.06
CA ILE A 73 -3.79 -9.19 11.18
C ILE A 73 -4.33 -9.57 9.81
N THR A 74 -3.84 -10.68 9.29
CA THR A 74 -4.32 -11.29 8.04
C THR A 74 -4.76 -12.73 8.29
N GLY A 75 -5.71 -13.22 7.52
CA GLY A 75 -6.17 -14.60 7.65
C GLY A 75 -7.28 -14.94 6.68
N ASN A 76 -7.73 -16.18 6.75
CA ASN A 76 -8.86 -16.70 5.97
C ASN A 76 -10.03 -17.02 6.89
N VAL A 77 -11.22 -16.57 6.54
CA VAL A 77 -12.47 -16.94 7.23
C VAL A 77 -13.07 -18.19 6.57
N LEU A 78 -12.95 -18.28 5.25
CA LEU A 78 -13.41 -19.39 4.41
C LEU A 78 -12.34 -19.72 3.37
N PRO A 79 -12.40 -20.87 2.70
CA PRO A 79 -11.39 -21.25 1.69
C PRO A 79 -11.18 -20.24 0.56
N LYS A 80 -12.18 -19.39 0.32
CA LYS A 80 -12.16 -18.36 -0.75
C LYS A 80 -12.37 -16.95 -0.21
N VAL A 81 -12.24 -16.74 1.09
CA VAL A 81 -12.47 -15.44 1.72
C VAL A 81 -11.34 -15.15 2.69
N ALA A 82 -10.49 -14.20 2.32
CA ALA A 82 -9.45 -13.66 3.17
C ALA A 82 -9.88 -12.32 3.78
N TYR A 83 -9.21 -11.92 4.86
CA TYR A 83 -9.40 -10.61 5.47
C TYR A 83 -8.06 -10.01 5.88
N LYS A 84 -8.05 -8.68 6.00
CA LYS A 84 -6.94 -7.93 6.59
C LYS A 84 -7.49 -6.80 7.44
N ALA A 85 -6.87 -6.60 8.60
CA ALA A 85 -7.01 -5.42 9.42
C ALA A 85 -5.62 -4.87 9.75
N GLU A 86 -5.39 -3.57 9.57
CA GLU A 86 -4.13 -2.89 9.88
C GLU A 86 -4.40 -1.57 10.59
N ILE A 87 -3.70 -1.32 11.70
CA ILE A 87 -3.75 -0.08 12.46
C ILE A 87 -2.37 0.55 12.56
N ASP A 88 -2.31 1.87 12.66
CA ASP A 88 -1.10 2.64 12.96
C ASP A 88 -1.27 3.38 14.28
N LEU A 89 -0.33 3.18 15.18
CA LEU A 89 -0.31 3.73 16.55
C LEU A 89 0.64 4.92 16.69
N SER A 90 1.27 5.38 15.58
CA SER A 90 2.30 6.41 15.60
C SER A 90 1.78 7.84 15.54
N ASP A 91 0.48 8.07 15.59
CA ASP A 91 -0.14 9.39 15.42
C ASP A 91 -0.45 10.06 16.78
N GLU A 92 0.58 10.32 17.57
CA GLU A 92 0.52 11.12 18.82
C GLU A 92 -0.67 10.78 19.74
N GLY A 93 -0.89 9.47 19.96
CA GLY A 93 -1.99 8.97 20.80
C GLY A 93 -3.30 8.65 20.07
N SER A 94 -3.39 8.93 18.78
CA SER A 94 -4.53 8.55 17.95
C SER A 94 -4.27 7.23 17.24
N ILE A 95 -5.26 6.35 17.24
CA ILE A 95 -5.20 5.09 16.49
C ILE A 95 -5.82 5.33 15.12
N LYS A 96 -5.05 5.08 14.06
CA LYS A 96 -5.55 5.13 12.68
C LYS A 96 -5.79 3.73 12.16
N MET A 97 -7.03 3.41 11.79
CA MET A 97 -7.32 2.22 11.01
C MET A 97 -6.86 2.48 9.57
N LEU A 98 -5.88 1.69 9.11
CA LEU A 98 -5.34 1.80 7.76
C LEU A 98 -6.08 0.90 6.78
N ASP A 99 -6.08 -0.39 7.02
CA ASP A 99 -6.75 -1.37 6.19
C ASP A 99 -7.80 -2.12 7.01
N ALA A 100 -8.98 -2.34 6.46
CA ALA A 100 -10.04 -3.17 7.02
C ALA A 100 -10.91 -3.66 5.88
N TYR A 101 -10.56 -4.82 5.31
CA TYR A 101 -11.24 -5.34 4.13
C TYR A 101 -11.41 -6.85 4.16
N ALA A 102 -12.40 -7.33 3.41
CA ALA A 102 -12.55 -8.72 3.02
C ALA A 102 -12.20 -8.87 1.53
N ARG A 103 -11.55 -9.97 1.18
CA ARG A 103 -11.18 -10.32 -0.19
C ARG A 103 -11.74 -11.69 -0.55
N LEU A 104 -12.51 -11.74 -1.62
CA LEU A 104 -13.07 -12.96 -2.17
C LEU A 104 -12.25 -13.41 -3.38
N PHE A 105 -12.10 -14.71 -3.53
CA PHE A 105 -11.47 -15.39 -4.68
C PHE A 105 -12.52 -16.28 -5.37
N PRO A 106 -13.50 -15.70 -6.13
CA PRO A 106 -14.60 -16.49 -6.71
C PRO A 106 -14.08 -17.50 -7.73
N TRP A 107 -13.11 -17.09 -8.55
CA TRP A 107 -12.41 -17.90 -9.54
C TRP A 107 -10.92 -17.78 -9.38
N LYS A 108 -10.20 -18.64 -10.09
CA LYS A 108 -8.77 -18.54 -10.24
C LYS A 108 -8.42 -17.20 -10.90
N ASP A 109 -7.38 -16.56 -10.38
CA ASP A 109 -6.81 -15.33 -10.93
C ASP A 109 -7.76 -14.09 -10.86
N PHE A 110 -8.93 -14.19 -10.19
CA PHE A 110 -9.86 -13.08 -10.00
C PHE A 110 -10.11 -12.80 -8.52
N THR A 111 -10.13 -11.52 -8.16
CA THR A 111 -10.34 -11.08 -6.78
C THR A 111 -11.40 -9.98 -6.71
N ILE A 112 -12.18 -10.00 -5.64
CA ILE A 112 -13.10 -8.93 -5.26
C ILE A 112 -12.73 -8.52 -3.85
N THR A 113 -12.31 -7.27 -3.67
CA THR A 113 -11.94 -6.73 -2.35
C THR A 113 -12.91 -5.63 -1.97
N ALA A 114 -13.49 -5.71 -0.79
CA ALA A 114 -14.45 -4.74 -0.27
C ALA A 114 -14.05 -4.27 1.13
N GLY A 115 -14.13 -2.98 1.39
CA GLY A 115 -13.80 -2.35 2.66
C GLY A 115 -12.83 -1.19 2.50
N GLN A 116 -12.10 -0.89 3.57
CA GLN A 116 -11.06 0.14 3.56
C GLN A 116 -9.73 -0.48 3.13
N MET A 117 -9.19 -0.03 2.01
CA MET A 117 -7.99 -0.60 1.40
C MET A 117 -7.17 0.46 0.67
N ARG A 118 -6.00 0.08 0.20
CA ARG A 118 -5.21 0.92 -0.71
C ARG A 118 -5.88 1.02 -2.06
N VAL A 119 -5.99 2.25 -2.55
CA VAL A 119 -6.52 2.52 -3.89
C VAL A 119 -5.48 2.09 -4.93
N PRO A 120 -5.82 1.35 -5.99
CA PRO A 120 -4.87 0.90 -7.01
C PRO A 120 -4.41 2.06 -7.90
N PHE A 121 -3.52 2.89 -7.36
CA PHE A 121 -2.93 4.04 -8.02
C PHE A 121 -1.48 4.19 -7.60
N THR A 122 -0.58 4.42 -8.55
CA THR A 122 0.90 4.50 -8.44
C THR A 122 1.57 3.23 -7.84
N ILE A 123 2.85 3.09 -8.04
CA ILE A 123 3.68 2.06 -7.40
C ILE A 123 4.03 2.47 -5.96
N ASP A 124 4.52 3.71 -5.80
CA ASP A 124 5.09 4.18 -4.53
C ASP A 124 4.04 4.25 -3.40
N ALA A 125 2.78 4.54 -3.74
CA ALA A 125 1.67 4.52 -2.79
C ALA A 125 1.43 3.14 -2.17
N HIS A 126 1.71 2.06 -2.90
CA HIS A 126 1.51 0.68 -2.46
C HIS A 126 2.66 0.10 -1.66
N ARG A 127 3.86 0.69 -1.70
CA ARG A 127 5.00 0.19 -0.93
C ARG A 127 4.77 0.33 0.57
N SER A 128 4.97 -0.76 1.28
CA SER A 128 4.92 -0.79 2.74
C SER A 128 6.11 -0.03 3.35
N PRO A 129 6.02 0.48 4.59
CA PRO A 129 7.10 1.24 5.20
C PRO A 129 8.46 0.55 5.20
N HIS A 130 8.48 -0.79 5.34
CA HIS A 130 9.72 -1.58 5.34
C HIS A 130 10.31 -1.79 3.93
N GLN A 131 9.54 -1.53 2.88
CA GLN A 131 9.94 -1.65 1.47
C GLN A 131 10.36 -0.31 0.85
N GLN A 132 10.26 0.78 1.60
CA GLN A 132 10.64 2.11 1.09
C GLN A 132 12.14 2.28 1.11
N TYR A 133 12.72 2.70 -0.01
CA TYR A 133 14.15 3.00 -0.11
C TYR A 133 14.56 4.26 0.67
N PHE A 134 13.62 5.19 0.84
CA PHE A 134 13.86 6.45 1.54
C PHE A 134 13.03 6.54 2.82
N ALA A 135 13.47 7.37 3.75
CA ALA A 135 12.75 7.63 4.99
C ALA A 135 11.33 8.19 4.78
N ASN A 136 11.11 8.87 3.67
CA ASN A 136 9.84 9.43 3.28
C ASN A 136 9.45 8.95 1.88
N ARG A 137 8.14 8.84 1.63
CA ARG A 137 7.60 8.63 0.28
C ARG A 137 7.91 9.84 -0.61
N SER A 138 7.87 9.63 -1.92
CA SER A 138 7.97 10.72 -2.89
C SER A 138 6.91 11.80 -2.63
N PHE A 139 7.20 13.02 -3.04
CA PHE A 139 6.27 14.13 -2.89
C PHE A 139 4.96 13.85 -3.66
N ILE A 140 5.07 13.31 -4.87
CA ILE A 140 3.91 12.98 -5.71
C ILE A 140 3.00 11.97 -5.01
N ALA A 141 3.56 10.89 -4.47
CA ALA A 141 2.76 9.87 -3.76
C ALA A 141 2.08 10.37 -2.49
N LYS A 142 2.54 11.50 -1.93
CA LYS A 142 1.88 12.16 -0.79
C LYS A 142 0.78 13.13 -1.18
N GLN A 143 0.92 13.78 -2.34
CA GLN A 143 0.08 14.90 -2.75
C GLN A 143 -1.02 14.48 -3.73
N VAL A 144 -0.80 13.42 -4.49
CA VAL A 144 -1.70 13.01 -5.56
C VAL A 144 -2.45 11.75 -5.16
N GLY A 145 -3.78 11.87 -5.09
CA GLY A 145 -4.70 10.78 -4.80
C GLY A 145 -4.73 10.32 -3.34
N ASN A 146 -5.79 9.65 -2.97
CA ASN A 146 -5.92 8.99 -1.69
C ASN A 146 -5.16 7.66 -1.73
N VAL A 147 -4.21 7.48 -0.81
CA VAL A 147 -3.47 6.21 -0.69
C VAL A 147 -4.39 5.08 -0.24
N ARG A 148 -5.39 5.40 0.57
CA ARG A 148 -6.40 4.47 1.09
C ARG A 148 -7.78 5.10 1.08
N ASP A 149 -8.78 4.26 0.80
CA ASP A 149 -10.17 4.68 0.80
C ASP A 149 -11.08 3.46 1.05
N VAL A 150 -12.35 3.72 1.30
CA VAL A 150 -13.38 2.70 1.43
C VAL A 150 -14.07 2.51 0.09
N GLY A 151 -14.17 1.26 -0.35
CA GLY A 151 -14.75 0.97 -1.65
C GLY A 151 -14.70 -0.50 -2.02
N LEU A 152 -14.80 -0.74 -3.32
CA LEU A 152 -14.76 -2.05 -3.96
C LEU A 152 -13.68 -2.05 -5.04
N THR A 153 -12.78 -3.03 -4.98
CA THR A 153 -11.75 -3.28 -6.01
C THR A 153 -11.95 -4.64 -6.64
N LEU A 154 -11.89 -4.69 -7.95
CA LEU A 154 -11.79 -5.92 -8.74
C LEU A 154 -10.36 -6.08 -9.21
N GLY A 155 -9.81 -7.26 -9.09
CA GLY A 155 -8.47 -7.60 -9.57
C GLY A 155 -8.52 -8.83 -10.46
N TYR A 156 -7.74 -8.81 -11.53
CA TYR A 156 -7.59 -9.95 -12.44
C TYR A 156 -6.14 -10.12 -12.87
N THR A 157 -5.63 -11.32 -12.72
CA THR A 157 -4.29 -11.69 -13.18
C THR A 157 -4.42 -12.50 -14.46
N LEU A 158 -3.93 -11.95 -15.58
CA LEU A 158 -3.90 -12.68 -16.85
C LEU A 158 -2.76 -13.71 -16.78
N PRO A 159 -3.08 -15.01 -16.95
CA PRO A 159 -2.09 -16.08 -16.91
C PRO A 159 -1.38 -16.22 -18.28
N THR A 160 -0.64 -15.20 -18.67
CA THR A 160 0.14 -15.16 -19.90
C THR A 160 1.62 -15.43 -19.63
N GLN A 161 2.44 -15.61 -20.68
CA GLN A 161 3.90 -15.74 -20.53
C GLN A 161 4.51 -14.51 -19.85
N MET A 162 3.96 -13.33 -20.12
CA MET A 162 4.24 -12.10 -19.39
C MET A 162 3.06 -11.81 -18.46
N PRO A 163 3.19 -12.02 -17.15
CA PRO A 163 2.10 -11.75 -16.22
C PRO A 163 1.60 -10.31 -16.29
N VAL A 164 0.28 -10.13 -16.38
CA VAL A 164 -0.37 -8.83 -16.34
C VAL A 164 -1.38 -8.84 -15.19
N ILE A 165 -1.26 -7.88 -14.29
CA ILE A 165 -2.21 -7.68 -13.18
C ILE A 165 -3.04 -6.43 -13.50
N LEU A 166 -4.34 -6.60 -13.55
CA LEU A 166 -5.31 -5.52 -13.73
C LEU A 166 -6.09 -5.33 -12.44
N GLU A 167 -6.15 -4.12 -11.96
CA GLU A 167 -6.96 -3.74 -10.79
C GLU A 167 -7.80 -2.53 -11.14
N GLY A 168 -9.05 -2.50 -10.69
CA GLY A 168 -9.91 -1.34 -10.86
C GLY A 168 -10.98 -1.30 -9.79
N GLY A 169 -11.40 -0.12 -9.38
CA GLY A 169 -12.36 0.00 -8.31
C GLY A 169 -13.06 1.35 -8.20
N LEU A 170 -14.08 1.35 -7.35
CA LEU A 170 -14.89 2.52 -7.00
C LEU A 170 -14.77 2.78 -5.50
N TYR A 171 -14.69 4.04 -5.12
CA TYR A 171 -14.36 4.48 -3.76
C TYR A 171 -15.17 5.69 -3.33
N ASN A 172 -15.33 5.85 -2.02
CA ASN A 172 -16.07 6.99 -1.46
C ASN A 172 -15.39 8.35 -1.69
N GLY A 173 -14.06 8.39 -1.82
CA GLY A 173 -13.30 9.64 -1.95
C GLY A 173 -12.98 10.34 -0.63
N THR A 174 -13.32 9.76 0.50
CA THR A 174 -13.12 10.36 1.83
C THR A 174 -11.80 9.99 2.49
N GLY A 175 -11.08 9.05 1.93
CA GLY A 175 -9.85 8.52 2.52
C GLY A 175 -10.13 7.72 3.79
N LEU A 176 -9.37 8.00 4.86
CA LEU A 176 -9.46 7.28 6.14
C LEU A 176 -10.54 7.83 7.08
N THR A 177 -11.12 8.97 6.77
CA THR A 177 -12.04 9.71 7.65
C THR A 177 -13.36 9.98 6.95
N ASN A 178 -14.36 10.44 7.72
CA ASN A 178 -15.65 10.88 7.16
C ASN A 178 -16.44 9.83 6.35
N GLN A 179 -16.24 8.54 6.64
CA GLN A 179 -16.88 7.43 5.92
C GLN A 179 -18.43 7.42 6.02
N LYS A 180 -18.99 8.17 6.97
CA LYS A 180 -20.44 8.27 7.20
C LYS A 180 -21.10 9.41 6.42
N VAL A 181 -20.32 10.20 5.69
CA VAL A 181 -20.85 11.29 4.86
C VAL A 181 -21.36 10.73 3.54
N TRP A 182 -22.54 11.17 3.13
CA TRP A 182 -23.12 10.80 1.84
C TRP A 182 -22.50 11.64 0.72
N HIS A 183 -22.02 10.98 -0.33
CA HIS A 183 -21.45 11.60 -1.52
C HIS A 183 -22.36 11.36 -2.71
N LYS A 184 -22.48 12.34 -3.60
CA LYS A 184 -23.24 12.21 -4.85
C LYS A 184 -22.47 11.39 -5.88
N GLU A 185 -21.16 11.53 -5.88
CA GLU A 185 -20.26 10.92 -6.84
C GLU A 185 -19.31 9.95 -6.15
N VAL A 186 -18.86 8.96 -6.88
CA VAL A 186 -17.85 7.99 -6.43
C VAL A 186 -16.55 8.20 -7.18
N ASN A 187 -15.44 8.13 -6.47
CA ASN A 187 -14.11 8.15 -7.07
C ASN A 187 -13.81 6.81 -7.73
N TYR A 188 -12.99 6.81 -8.74
CA TYR A 188 -12.54 5.59 -9.40
C TYR A 188 -11.03 5.54 -9.55
N SER A 189 -10.50 4.34 -9.63
CA SER A 189 -9.09 4.11 -9.94
C SER A 189 -8.92 2.82 -10.72
N ALA A 190 -7.93 2.80 -11.61
CA ALA A 190 -7.52 1.58 -12.30
C ALA A 190 -5.99 1.55 -12.42
N LYS A 191 -5.43 0.34 -12.33
CA LYS A 191 -3.99 0.09 -12.44
C LYS A 191 -3.76 -1.17 -13.25
N ALA A 192 -2.81 -1.10 -14.16
CA ALA A 192 -2.29 -2.23 -14.93
C ALA A 192 -0.80 -2.38 -14.65
N GLN A 193 -0.38 -3.59 -14.27
CA GLN A 193 1.01 -3.92 -14.03
C GLN A 193 1.44 -5.02 -15.00
N LEU A 194 2.56 -4.82 -15.68
CA LEU A 194 3.16 -5.76 -16.61
C LEU A 194 4.53 -6.18 -16.09
N PHE A 195 4.80 -7.47 -16.12
CA PHE A 195 6.08 -8.07 -15.71
C PHE A 195 6.75 -8.75 -16.93
N PRO A 196 7.45 -7.98 -17.80
CA PRO A 196 7.99 -8.51 -19.05
C PRO A 196 9.17 -9.46 -18.85
N ILE A 197 9.96 -9.24 -17.82
CA ILE A 197 11.07 -10.10 -17.39
C ILE A 197 11.13 -10.12 -15.85
N ASP A 198 11.82 -11.11 -15.32
CA ASP A 198 12.00 -11.21 -13.86
C ASP A 198 12.65 -9.94 -13.29
N GLY A 199 12.03 -9.41 -12.25
CA GLY A 199 12.48 -8.19 -11.58
C GLY A 199 12.01 -6.88 -12.21
N LEU A 200 11.52 -6.84 -13.45
CA LEU A 200 11.03 -5.62 -14.09
C LEU A 200 9.50 -5.51 -13.97
N ASN A 201 9.05 -4.40 -13.42
CA ASN A 201 7.63 -4.02 -13.39
C ASN A 201 7.42 -2.74 -14.19
N LEU A 202 6.41 -2.75 -15.05
CA LEU A 202 5.89 -1.57 -15.72
C LEU A 202 4.45 -1.37 -15.27
N THR A 203 4.15 -0.19 -14.73
CA THR A 203 2.82 0.12 -14.18
C THR A 203 2.24 1.34 -14.89
N LEU A 204 0.98 1.22 -15.28
CA LEU A 204 0.14 2.33 -15.72
C LEU A 204 -1.03 2.44 -14.76
N SER A 205 -1.34 3.64 -14.31
CA SER A 205 -2.50 3.86 -13.46
C SER A 205 -3.24 5.16 -13.77
N VAL A 206 -4.53 5.14 -13.51
CA VAL A 206 -5.44 6.28 -13.66
C VAL A 206 -6.33 6.39 -12.44
N GLN A 207 -6.56 7.60 -11.98
CA GLN A 207 -7.47 7.89 -10.89
C GLN A 207 -8.29 9.13 -11.21
N GLY A 208 -9.60 9.07 -10.95
CA GLY A 208 -10.50 10.21 -10.92
C GLY A 208 -10.99 10.43 -9.49
N ILE A 209 -10.73 11.61 -8.95
CA ILE A 209 -11.20 12.04 -7.63
C ILE A 209 -11.97 13.35 -7.78
N GLN A 210 -12.93 13.57 -6.88
CA GLN A 210 -13.76 14.78 -6.88
C GLN A 210 -13.64 15.49 -5.51
N PRO A 211 -12.52 16.19 -5.24
CA PRO A 211 -12.44 17.04 -4.08
C PRO A 211 -13.28 18.31 -4.34
N GLU A 212 -14.09 18.70 -3.35
CA GLU A 212 -14.87 19.96 -3.39
C GLU A 212 -15.68 20.15 -4.70
N GLU A 213 -16.32 19.07 -5.19
CA GLU A 213 -17.16 19.07 -6.40
C GLU A 213 -16.42 19.29 -7.75
N ILE A 214 -15.08 19.35 -7.75
CA ILE A 214 -14.28 19.50 -8.97
C ILE A 214 -13.61 18.16 -9.30
N TRP A 215 -13.84 17.64 -10.51
CA TRP A 215 -13.17 16.43 -10.98
C TRP A 215 -11.69 16.68 -11.29
N MET A 216 -10.84 15.86 -10.68
CA MET A 216 -9.41 15.80 -10.96
C MET A 216 -9.06 14.40 -11.47
N HIS A 217 -8.46 14.36 -12.66
CA HIS A 217 -7.96 13.11 -13.25
C HIS A 217 -6.44 13.09 -13.16
N SER A 218 -5.93 11.99 -12.63
CA SER A 218 -4.49 11.76 -12.47
C SER A 218 -4.08 10.52 -13.25
N TYR A 219 -2.96 10.60 -13.94
CA TYR A 219 -2.35 9.52 -14.70
C TYR A 219 -0.93 9.31 -14.19
N ASP A 220 -0.54 8.06 -14.02
CA ASP A 220 0.79 7.73 -13.53
C ASP A 220 1.39 6.61 -14.38
N PHE A 221 2.65 6.76 -14.69
CA PHE A 221 3.49 5.72 -15.25
C PHE A 221 4.66 5.48 -14.30
N GLY A 222 4.78 4.25 -13.84
CA GLY A 222 5.83 3.83 -12.95
C GLY A 222 6.58 2.62 -13.48
N THR A 223 7.84 2.53 -13.14
CA THR A 223 8.66 1.35 -13.40
C THR A 223 9.61 1.12 -12.24
N TYR A 224 9.91 -0.14 -11.98
CA TYR A 224 11.04 -0.51 -11.11
C TYR A 224 11.69 -1.77 -11.65
N PHE A 225 12.96 -1.90 -11.30
CA PHE A 225 13.74 -3.10 -11.59
C PHE A 225 14.40 -3.57 -10.29
N GLU A 226 14.12 -4.79 -9.90
CA GLU A 226 14.59 -5.38 -8.64
C GLU A 226 15.20 -6.75 -8.92
N THR A 227 16.43 -6.94 -8.48
CA THR A 227 17.15 -8.22 -8.56
C THR A 227 17.79 -8.51 -7.21
N ASP A 228 18.30 -9.72 -7.01
CA ASP A 228 19.00 -10.11 -5.78
C ASP A 228 20.24 -9.23 -5.47
N ARG A 229 20.75 -8.50 -6.46
CA ARG A 229 21.94 -7.65 -6.35
C ARG A 229 21.68 -6.15 -6.45
N PHE A 230 20.56 -5.76 -7.06
CA PHE A 230 20.22 -4.34 -7.30
C PHE A 230 18.72 -4.09 -7.05
N HIS A 231 18.47 -2.97 -6.35
CA HIS A 231 17.12 -2.47 -6.08
C HIS A 231 16.95 -1.07 -6.65
#